data_4fc2d71084e0a58eedb77f9eb22aad1d
#
_entry.id   4fc2d71084e0a58eedb77f9eb22aad1d
#
_cell.length_a   1.000
_cell.length_b   1.000
_cell.length_c   1.000
_cell.angle_alpha   90.00
_cell.angle_beta   90.00
_cell.angle_gamma   90.00
#
_symmetry.space_group_name_H-M   'P 1'
#
loop_
_entity.id
_entity.type
_entity.pdbx_description
1 polymer ?
#
loop_
_entity_poly.entity_id
_entity_poly.type
_entity_poly.pdbx_seq_one_letter_code
_entity_poly.pdbx_strand_id
1 'polypeptide(L)'
;MAFTPTPHPVLKVPSKKRMLEFKKKGEKGLDELADLLKKREELIRLEKNDPYRYGFEPENWKDADALWADCSELLIQGGNRAGKSEFAAKRVVQALTEKRNAKVWVLGMTAQSSERDQQPLVYKYIPEEWKSLKKTRVQNVS
;
A
#
# COMPACT_ATOMS: atom_id res chain seq x y z
N MET A 1 -17.08 6.39 -7.79
CA MET A 1 -17.07 5.46 -6.64
C MET A 1 -15.62 5.24 -6.25
N ALA A 2 -15.24 5.62 -5.03
CA ALA A 2 -13.87 5.42 -4.54
C ALA A 2 -13.61 3.92 -4.35
N PHE A 3 -12.52 3.42 -4.91
CA PHE A 3 -12.03 2.06 -4.66
C PHE A 3 -11.54 2.02 -3.21
N THR A 4 -12.24 1.29 -2.35
CA THR A 4 -11.71 0.93 -1.03
C THR A 4 -10.85 -0.31 -1.23
N PRO A 5 -9.52 -0.23 -1.06
CA PRO A 5 -8.66 -1.39 -1.15
C PRO A 5 -9.11 -2.42 -0.10
N THR A 6 -9.16 -3.68 -0.50
CA THR A 6 -9.44 -4.77 0.44
C THR A 6 -8.38 -4.73 1.54
N PRO A 7 -8.76 -4.61 2.81
CA PRO A 7 -7.78 -4.53 3.88
C PRO A 7 -6.94 -5.82 3.92
N HIS A 8 -5.68 -5.66 4.29
CA HIS A 8 -4.74 -6.78 4.47
C HIS A 8 -5.41 -7.91 5.27
N PRO A 9 -5.32 -9.18 4.85
CA PRO A 9 -6.01 -10.29 5.52
C PRO A 9 -5.75 -10.37 7.02
N VAL A 10 -4.53 -10.01 7.46
CA VAL A 10 -4.11 -9.96 8.87
C VAL A 10 -4.81 -8.83 9.64
N LEU A 11 -5.30 -7.79 8.94
CA LEU A 11 -5.99 -6.66 9.57
C LEU A 11 -7.48 -6.91 9.82
N LYS A 12 -8.03 -8.03 9.34
CA LYS A 12 -9.42 -8.38 9.63
C LYS A 12 -9.59 -8.67 11.12
N VAL A 13 -10.55 -7.99 11.73
CA VAL A 13 -10.95 -8.31 13.10
C VAL A 13 -11.38 -9.78 13.16
N PRO A 14 -10.94 -10.56 14.15
CA PRO A 14 -11.41 -11.92 14.31
C PRO A 14 -12.92 -11.97 14.33
N SER A 15 -13.52 -12.90 13.59
CA SER A 15 -14.98 -13.07 13.57
C SER A 15 -15.51 -13.37 14.97
N LYS A 16 -16.78 -13.03 15.24
CA LYS A 16 -17.42 -13.34 16.53
C LYS A 16 -17.24 -14.81 16.92
N LYS A 17 -17.29 -15.73 15.97
CA LYS A 17 -17.08 -17.16 16.17
C LYS A 17 -15.67 -17.44 16.69
N ARG A 18 -14.65 -16.87 16.08
CA ARG A 18 -13.25 -17.02 16.49
C ARG A 18 -12.97 -16.37 17.84
N MET A 19 -13.60 -15.24 18.15
CA MET A 19 -13.51 -14.63 19.48
C MET A 19 -14.12 -15.52 20.57
N LEU A 20 -15.23 -16.22 20.29
CA LEU A 20 -15.83 -17.18 21.21
C LEU A 20 -14.93 -18.41 21.44
N GLU A 21 -14.21 -18.86 20.43
CA GLU A 21 -13.22 -19.94 20.54
C GLU A 21 -12.06 -19.55 21.48
N PHE A 22 -11.55 -18.32 21.37
CA PHE A 22 -10.54 -17.80 22.30
C PHE A 22 -11.07 -17.75 23.74
N LYS A 23 -12.30 -17.27 23.95
CA LYS A 23 -12.92 -17.25 25.29
C LYS A 23 -13.07 -18.66 25.90
N LYS A 24 -13.36 -19.69 25.09
CA LYS A 24 -13.47 -21.07 25.56
C LYS A 24 -12.12 -21.67 26.00
N LYS A 25 -11.01 -21.18 25.50
CA LYS A 25 -9.65 -21.60 25.88
C LYS A 25 -9.17 -21.00 27.21
N GLY A 26 -9.98 -20.16 27.86
CA GLY A 26 -9.66 -19.51 29.13
C GLY A 26 -8.53 -18.50 29.01
N GLU A 27 -7.70 -18.41 30.04
CA GLU A 27 -6.63 -17.40 30.18
C GLU A 27 -5.64 -17.43 29.00
N LYS A 28 -5.17 -18.63 28.60
CA LYS A 28 -4.28 -18.77 27.42
C LYS A 28 -4.90 -18.26 26.12
N GLY A 29 -6.21 -18.42 25.95
CA GLY A 29 -6.90 -17.89 24.78
C GLY A 29 -7.01 -16.37 24.79
N LEU A 30 -7.11 -15.74 25.94
CA LEU A 30 -7.11 -14.29 26.09
C LEU A 30 -5.74 -13.69 25.77
N ASP A 31 -4.66 -14.34 26.22
CA ASP A 31 -3.29 -13.92 25.90
C ASP A 31 -3.02 -14.02 24.39
N GLU A 32 -3.38 -15.15 23.76
CA GLU A 32 -3.28 -15.33 22.31
C GLU A 32 -4.04 -14.21 21.55
N LEU A 33 -5.22 -13.84 22.02
CA LEU A 33 -6.02 -12.77 21.43
C LEU A 33 -5.36 -11.40 21.61
N ALA A 34 -4.83 -11.12 22.80
CA ALA A 34 -4.13 -9.87 23.09
C ALA A 34 -2.89 -9.70 22.19
N ASP A 35 -2.12 -10.76 21.99
CA ASP A 35 -0.96 -10.74 21.10
C ASP A 35 -1.34 -10.52 19.63
N LEU A 36 -2.43 -11.14 19.18
CA LEU A 36 -2.95 -10.90 17.83
C LEU A 36 -3.42 -9.45 17.63
N LEU A 37 -4.04 -8.86 18.64
CA LEU A 37 -4.47 -7.47 18.58
C LEU A 37 -3.28 -6.51 18.55
N LYS A 38 -2.26 -6.74 19.39
CA LYS A 38 -1.01 -5.96 19.37
C LYS A 38 -0.32 -6.02 18.00
N LYS A 39 -0.15 -7.22 17.43
CA LYS A 39 0.42 -7.39 16.08
C LYS A 39 -0.39 -6.67 15.02
N ARG A 40 -1.71 -6.71 15.13
CA ARG A 40 -2.60 -5.99 14.21
C ARG A 40 -2.41 -4.47 14.29
N GLU A 41 -2.36 -3.92 15.49
CA GLU A 41 -2.14 -2.48 15.72
C GLU A 41 -0.78 -2.03 15.16
N GLU A 42 0.25 -2.83 15.37
CA GLU A 42 1.58 -2.57 14.83
C GLU A 42 1.57 -2.56 13.29
N LEU A 43 0.93 -3.55 12.65
CA LEU A 43 0.80 -3.60 11.19
C LEU A 43 0.02 -2.41 10.65
N ILE A 44 -1.06 -1.98 11.30
CA ILE A 44 -1.81 -0.77 10.90
C ILE A 44 -0.92 0.46 10.98
N ARG A 45 -0.11 0.57 12.04
CA ARG A 45 0.83 1.69 12.20
C ARG A 45 1.90 1.68 11.11
N LEU A 46 2.48 0.51 10.82
CA LEU A 46 3.49 0.35 9.77
C LEU A 46 2.91 0.66 8.39
N GLU A 47 1.74 0.13 8.06
CA GLU A 47 1.05 0.40 6.79
C GLU A 47 0.71 1.89 6.62
N LYS A 48 0.33 2.58 7.70
CA LYS A 48 0.08 4.01 7.67
C LYS A 48 1.35 4.83 7.41
N ASN A 49 2.45 4.45 8.03
CA ASN A 49 3.71 5.19 7.93
C ASN A 49 4.46 4.91 6.62
N ASP A 50 4.40 3.67 6.16
CA ASP A 50 5.11 3.23 4.96
C ASP A 50 4.24 2.26 4.15
N PRO A 51 3.25 2.80 3.43
CA PRO A 51 2.25 1.98 2.74
C PRO A 51 2.81 1.18 1.57
N TYR A 52 3.95 1.57 0.98
CA TYR A 52 4.51 0.80 -0.12
C TYR A 52 5.18 -0.50 0.35
N ARG A 53 5.78 -0.53 1.56
CA ARG A 53 6.41 -1.74 2.13
C ARG A 53 5.42 -2.63 2.86
N TYR A 54 4.53 -2.04 3.64
CA TYR A 54 3.65 -2.77 4.56
C TYR A 54 2.19 -2.82 4.10
N GLY A 55 1.84 -2.09 3.04
CA GLY A 55 0.49 -2.11 2.46
C GLY A 55 0.15 -3.46 1.83
N PHE A 56 -1.16 -3.72 1.72
CA PHE A 56 -1.66 -4.94 1.10
C PHE A 56 -1.17 -5.10 -0.34
N GLU A 57 -0.71 -6.29 -0.64
CA GLU A 57 -0.27 -6.71 -1.97
C GLU A 57 -1.03 -7.96 -2.41
N PRO A 58 -1.86 -7.87 -3.45
CA PRO A 58 -2.55 -9.03 -4.02
C PRO A 58 -1.57 -10.07 -4.55
N GLU A 59 -1.96 -11.33 -4.49
CA GLU A 59 -1.07 -12.43 -4.88
C GLU A 59 -0.65 -12.38 -6.36
N ASN A 60 -1.55 -11.95 -7.24
CA ASN A 60 -1.27 -11.75 -8.67
C ASN A 60 -0.23 -10.65 -8.95
N TRP A 61 0.08 -9.79 -7.98
CA TRP A 61 1.15 -8.81 -8.14
C TRP A 61 2.53 -9.42 -7.96
N LYS A 62 2.64 -10.51 -7.19
CA LYS A 62 3.93 -11.21 -6.99
C LYS A 62 4.50 -11.75 -8.30
N ASP A 63 3.63 -12.26 -9.17
CA ASP A 63 4.05 -12.72 -10.48
C ASP A 63 4.55 -11.57 -11.35
N ALA A 64 3.85 -10.43 -11.32
CA ALA A 64 4.28 -9.23 -12.02
C ALA A 64 5.61 -8.68 -11.47
N ASP A 65 5.85 -8.81 -10.15
CA ASP A 65 7.10 -8.41 -9.53
C ASP A 65 8.29 -9.28 -9.92
N ALA A 66 8.08 -10.58 -9.97
CA ALA A 66 9.11 -11.50 -10.43
C ALA A 66 9.53 -11.17 -11.86
N LEU A 67 8.55 -10.89 -12.74
CA LEU A 67 8.84 -10.48 -14.13
C LEU A 67 9.51 -9.09 -14.19
N TRP A 68 9.10 -8.15 -13.35
CA TRP A 68 9.67 -6.80 -13.31
C TRP A 68 11.16 -6.80 -12.98
N ALA A 69 11.63 -7.72 -12.15
CA ALA A 69 13.03 -7.82 -11.77
C ALA A 69 13.95 -8.20 -12.94
N ASP A 70 13.43 -8.96 -13.90
CA ASP A 70 14.22 -9.59 -14.98
C ASP A 70 14.03 -8.93 -16.35
N CYS A 71 13.08 -8.00 -16.51
CA CYS A 71 12.78 -7.40 -17.81
C CYS A 71 12.96 -5.87 -17.83
N SER A 72 13.32 -5.33 -18.99
CA SER A 72 13.39 -3.87 -19.20
C SER A 72 12.02 -3.24 -19.48
N GLU A 73 11.08 -4.02 -19.96
CA GLU A 73 9.73 -3.58 -20.31
C GLU A 73 8.71 -4.59 -19.78
N LEU A 74 7.66 -4.09 -19.13
CA LEU A 74 6.56 -4.91 -18.62
C LEU A 74 5.21 -4.34 -19.07
N LEU A 75 4.46 -5.13 -19.83
CA LEU A 75 3.09 -4.82 -20.22
C LEU A 75 2.11 -5.56 -19.31
N ILE A 76 1.34 -4.80 -18.51
CA ILE A 76 0.31 -5.36 -17.64
C ILE A 76 -1.06 -5.15 -18.24
N GLN A 77 -1.69 -6.22 -18.68
CA GLN A 77 -3.06 -6.25 -19.17
C GLN A 77 -4.02 -6.82 -18.13
N GLY A 78 -5.23 -6.33 -18.12
CA GLY A 78 -6.26 -6.84 -17.20
C GLY A 78 -7.53 -5.99 -17.26
N GLY A 79 -8.61 -6.51 -16.74
CA GLY A 79 -9.90 -5.84 -16.67
C GLY A 79 -9.88 -4.56 -15.83
N ASN A 80 -10.97 -3.83 -15.89
CA ASN A 80 -11.17 -2.68 -15.01
C ASN A 80 -11.13 -3.14 -13.54
N ARG A 81 -10.53 -2.32 -12.66
CA ARG A 81 -10.36 -2.59 -11.22
C ARG A 81 -9.43 -3.77 -10.88
N ALA A 82 -8.62 -4.24 -11.83
CA ALA A 82 -7.62 -5.28 -11.57
C ALA A 82 -6.39 -4.80 -10.76
N GLY A 83 -6.37 -3.54 -10.33
CA GLY A 83 -5.28 -2.99 -9.52
C GLY A 83 -4.03 -2.56 -10.29
N LYS A 84 -4.07 -2.53 -11.63
CA LYS A 84 -2.90 -2.16 -12.47
C LYS A 84 -2.27 -0.82 -12.11
N SER A 85 -3.10 0.22 -11.95
CA SER A 85 -2.63 1.55 -11.59
C SER A 85 -2.06 1.60 -10.17
N GLU A 86 -2.63 0.84 -9.23
CA GLU A 86 -2.12 0.68 -7.87
C GLU A 86 -0.76 0.00 -7.88
N PHE A 87 -0.61 -1.08 -8.63
CA PHE A 87 0.68 -1.75 -8.84
C PHE A 87 1.73 -0.78 -9.38
N ALA A 88 1.43 -0.08 -10.47
CA ALA A 88 2.35 0.88 -11.07
C ALA A 88 2.74 2.00 -10.10
N ALA A 89 1.79 2.58 -9.37
CA ALA A 89 2.07 3.61 -8.38
C ALA A 89 3.00 3.11 -7.25
N LYS A 90 2.78 1.89 -6.77
CA LYS A 90 3.62 1.27 -5.75
C LYS A 90 5.06 1.08 -6.27
N ARG A 91 5.24 0.64 -7.53
CA ARG A 91 6.56 0.47 -8.16
C ARG A 91 7.27 1.81 -8.43
N VAL A 92 6.53 2.85 -8.78
CA VAL A 92 7.09 4.21 -8.87
C VAL A 92 7.68 4.65 -7.54
N VAL A 93 6.95 4.50 -6.45
CA VAL A 93 7.43 4.86 -5.10
C VAL A 93 8.62 3.99 -4.71
N GLN A 94 8.58 2.69 -4.96
CA GLN A 94 9.68 1.77 -4.70
C GLN A 94 10.96 2.24 -5.43
N ALA A 95 10.87 2.51 -6.73
CA ALA A 95 12.02 2.97 -7.51
C ALA A 95 12.61 4.29 -6.98
N LEU A 96 11.76 5.20 -6.51
CA LEU A 96 12.18 6.49 -5.94
C LEU A 96 12.83 6.34 -4.56
N THR A 97 12.39 5.35 -3.76
CA THR A 97 12.90 5.16 -2.39
C THR A 97 14.14 4.29 -2.33
N GLU A 98 14.26 3.29 -3.20
CA GLU A 98 15.37 2.33 -3.18
C GLU A 98 16.58 2.81 -3.97
N LYS A 99 16.40 3.64 -5.00
CA LYS A 99 17.50 4.12 -5.85
C LYS A 99 17.79 5.59 -5.59
N ARG A 100 18.98 5.89 -5.13
CA ARG A 100 19.46 7.27 -4.95
C ARG A 100 19.41 8.04 -6.28
N ASN A 101 18.82 9.23 -6.27
CA ASN A 101 18.67 10.10 -7.45
C ASN A 101 17.86 9.47 -8.60
N ALA A 102 17.00 8.50 -8.32
CA ALA A 102 16.10 7.96 -9.32
C ALA A 102 15.18 9.04 -9.90
N LYS A 103 14.99 9.01 -11.20
CA LYS A 103 14.04 9.83 -11.93
C LYS A 103 13.01 8.89 -12.57
N VAL A 104 11.75 9.07 -12.25
CA VAL A 104 10.68 8.24 -12.79
C VAL A 104 9.69 9.12 -13.54
N TRP A 105 9.33 8.71 -14.74
CA TRP A 105 8.34 9.39 -15.57
C TRP A 105 7.03 8.63 -15.50
N VAL A 106 5.97 9.31 -15.09
CA VAL A 106 4.61 8.78 -15.10
C VAL A 106 3.83 9.53 -16.16
N LEU A 107 3.54 8.87 -17.28
CA LEU A 107 2.88 9.47 -18.41
C LEU A 107 1.38 9.24 -18.35
N GLY A 108 0.60 10.29 -18.52
CA GLY A 108 -0.85 10.27 -18.65
C GLY A 108 -1.27 10.87 -19.99
N MET A 109 -2.48 10.56 -20.44
CA MET A 109 -3.02 11.12 -21.69
C MET A 109 -3.23 12.62 -21.61
N THR A 110 -3.60 13.15 -20.44
CA THR A 110 -3.83 14.57 -20.19
C THR A 110 -3.30 14.97 -18.81
N ALA A 111 -2.94 16.24 -18.63
CA ALA A 111 -2.57 16.79 -17.33
C ALA A 111 -3.68 16.58 -16.29
N GLN A 112 -4.93 16.82 -16.69
CA GLN A 112 -6.08 16.65 -15.81
C GLN A 112 -6.27 15.21 -15.33
N SER A 113 -6.07 14.19 -16.17
CA SER A 113 -6.13 12.79 -15.75
C SER A 113 -4.97 12.43 -14.83
N SER A 114 -3.79 13.02 -15.05
CA SER A 114 -2.64 12.82 -14.16
C SER A 114 -2.90 13.39 -12.76
N GLU A 115 -3.42 14.61 -12.68
CA GLU A 115 -3.73 15.26 -11.39
C GLU A 115 -4.84 14.53 -10.63
N ARG A 116 -5.87 14.09 -11.34
CA ARG A 116 -7.03 13.43 -10.71
C ARG A 116 -6.75 12.00 -10.27
N ASP A 117 -6.03 11.23 -11.09
CA ASP A 117 -5.95 9.77 -10.94
C ASP A 117 -4.55 9.30 -10.56
N GLN A 118 -3.49 9.80 -11.21
CA GLN A 118 -2.14 9.28 -11.01
C GLN A 118 -1.44 9.89 -9.79
N GLN A 119 -1.44 11.22 -9.65
CA GLN A 119 -0.73 11.88 -8.56
C GLN A 119 -1.25 11.50 -7.18
N PRO A 120 -2.58 11.46 -6.91
CA PRO A 120 -3.09 11.01 -5.63
C PRO A 120 -2.73 9.56 -5.33
N LEU A 121 -2.68 8.72 -6.37
CA LEU A 121 -2.35 7.31 -6.23
C LEU A 121 -0.89 7.10 -5.86
N VAL A 122 0.04 7.79 -6.54
CA VAL A 122 1.46 7.75 -6.16
C VAL A 122 1.66 8.34 -4.76
N TYR A 123 1.01 9.48 -4.46
CA TYR A 123 1.10 10.13 -3.15
C TYR A 123 0.61 9.23 -2.00
N LYS A 124 -0.36 8.36 -2.25
CA LYS A 124 -0.85 7.37 -1.28
C LYS A 124 0.26 6.45 -0.78
N TYR A 125 1.16 6.03 -1.66
CA TYR A 125 2.23 5.08 -1.34
C TYR A 125 3.50 5.72 -0.82
N ILE A 126 3.65 7.04 -0.91
CA ILE A 126 4.82 7.75 -0.36
C ILE A 126 4.82 7.63 1.16
N PRO A 127 5.97 7.26 1.79
CA PRO A 127 6.13 7.24 3.24
C PRO A 127 5.77 8.59 3.88
N GLU A 128 5.17 8.57 5.08
CA GLU A 128 4.70 9.78 5.75
C GLU A 128 5.83 10.78 6.03
N GLU A 129 7.02 10.29 6.34
CA GLU A 129 8.21 11.14 6.55
C GLU A 129 8.57 11.99 5.32
N TRP A 130 8.31 11.48 4.11
CA TRP A 130 8.57 12.20 2.86
C TRP A 130 7.45 13.18 2.49
N LYS A 131 6.24 12.96 2.99
CA LYS A 131 5.10 13.84 2.76
C LYS A 131 5.26 15.18 3.47
N SER A 132 5.93 15.22 4.63
CA SER A 132 6.18 16.45 5.40
C SER A 132 7.09 17.43 4.65
N LEU A 133 8.04 16.93 3.87
CA LEU A 133 8.96 17.76 3.08
C LEU A 133 8.25 18.58 1.99
N LYS A 134 7.11 18.09 1.48
CA LYS A 134 6.33 18.80 0.45
C LYS A 134 5.59 20.01 1.01
N LYS A 135 5.11 19.96 2.25
CA LYS A 135 4.41 21.08 2.89
C LYS A 135 5.29 22.32 3.06
N THR A 136 6.57 22.13 3.34
CA THR A 136 7.53 23.22 3.52
C THR A 136 7.86 23.94 2.22
N ARG A 137 7.83 23.24 1.08
CA ARG A 137 8.20 23.81 -0.23
C ARG A 137 7.09 24.66 -0.86
N VAL A 138 5.82 24.33 -0.59
CA VAL A 138 4.66 25.07 -1.13
C VAL A 138 4.41 26.37 -0.36
N GLN A 139 4.82 26.45 0.90
CA GLN A 139 4.66 27.66 1.73
C GLN A 139 5.71 28.75 1.44
N ASN A 140 6.76 28.45 0.69
CA ASN A 140 7.83 29.41 0.35
C ASN A 140 7.75 29.97 -1.08
N VAL A 141 6.64 29.76 -1.78
CA VAL A 141 6.36 30.34 -3.11
C VAL A 141 5.07 31.14 -2.99
N SER A 142 5.14 32.23 -2.23
CA SER A 142 4.16 33.31 -2.20
C SER A 142 4.89 34.63 -2.38
#